data_a608c25b32949a5e4d7a103e6f8406fe
#
_entry.id   a608c25b32949a5e4d7a103e6f8406fe
#
_cell.length_a   1.000
_cell.length_b   1.000
_cell.length_c   1.000
_cell.angle_alpha   90.00
_cell.angle_beta   90.00
_cell.angle_gamma   90.00
#
_symmetry.space_group_name_H-M   'P 1'
#
loop_
_entity.id
_entity.type
_entity.pdbx_description
1 polymer ?
#
loop_
_entity_poly.entity_id
_entity_poly.type
_entity_poly.pdbx_seq_one_letter_code
_entity_poly.pdbx_strand_id
1 'polypeptide(L)'
;MSSLLINKITADKGCTKKSLLKQANWSEIKMYQGNKLCSLIKTFSFLAGVQEEKLKLLLENAQVKKYKKGTVLLLEGDYPSAFYLILNGWIKLSKISFEGEESVVQLFSSGNTLIESSMILNTPSQVNIQTMSSTTLISIPVAALKKLAENCQFFALNILNLLSKQLETLTSQIGNIRLKAAEERVGWFLLNLFSNNYALSNVLQLPYNKGIIASYLGMKAETFSRALNDLKKKGFQIKSDVVIMPNIKSLCSFCDVSIYPRCPRYNKSECPLLQ
;
A
#
# COMPACT_ATOMS: atom_id res chain seq x y z
N MET A 1 -3.81 -17.86 -23.16
CA MET A 1 -2.42 -17.74 -23.64
C MET A 1 -1.69 -16.47 -23.19
N SER A 2 -2.28 -15.64 -22.33
CA SER A 2 -1.67 -14.36 -21.88
C SER A 2 -0.87 -14.42 -20.56
N SER A 3 -0.96 -15.49 -19.79
CA SER A 3 -0.24 -15.62 -18.51
C SER A 3 1.24 -16.01 -18.65
N LEU A 4 1.62 -16.56 -19.78
CA LEU A 4 3.00 -17.04 -20.06
C LEU A 4 3.96 -15.91 -20.48
N LEU A 5 3.46 -14.79 -20.98
CA LEU A 5 4.30 -13.65 -21.40
C LEU A 5 4.72 -12.76 -20.23
N ILE A 6 3.92 -12.68 -19.17
CA ILE A 6 4.25 -11.88 -17.97
C ILE A 6 5.37 -12.57 -17.17
N ASN A 7 5.43 -13.91 -17.17
CA ASN A 7 6.46 -14.65 -16.46
C ASN A 7 7.83 -14.64 -17.14
N LYS A 8 7.92 -14.32 -18.42
CA LYS A 8 9.22 -14.25 -19.14
C LYS A 8 9.98 -12.93 -18.90
N ILE A 9 9.30 -11.85 -18.57
CA ILE A 9 9.95 -10.54 -18.31
C ILE A 9 10.48 -10.46 -16.87
N THR A 10 9.95 -11.28 -15.94
CA THR A 10 10.37 -11.31 -14.54
C THR A 10 11.43 -12.36 -14.21
N ALA A 11 11.76 -13.25 -15.17
CA ALA A 11 12.72 -14.35 -14.96
C ALA A 11 14.18 -13.92 -15.15
N ASP A 12 14.44 -12.74 -15.71
CA ASP A 12 15.80 -12.26 -15.88
C ASP A 12 16.18 -11.26 -14.76
N LYS A 13 17.02 -11.74 -13.84
CA LYS A 13 17.74 -11.01 -12.79
C LYS A 13 16.86 -10.43 -11.67
N GLY A 14 16.46 -11.22 -10.69
CA GLY A 14 16.30 -10.81 -9.27
C GLY A 14 15.70 -9.42 -8.94
N CYS A 15 15.14 -8.71 -9.91
CA CYS A 15 14.70 -7.32 -9.81
C CYS A 15 13.22 -7.28 -9.42
N THR A 16 12.94 -7.10 -8.12
CA THR A 16 11.57 -6.93 -7.64
C THR A 16 11.04 -5.53 -8.01
N LYS A 17 9.71 -5.40 -8.19
CA LYS A 17 8.99 -4.12 -8.40
C LYS A 17 9.49 -3.00 -7.45
N LYS A 18 9.79 -3.33 -6.19
CA LYS A 18 10.35 -2.40 -5.20
C LYS A 18 11.81 -2.03 -5.47
N SER A 19 12.63 -2.91 -6.06
CA SER A 19 14.01 -2.58 -6.38
C SER A 19 14.09 -1.57 -7.52
N LEU A 20 13.23 -1.69 -8.53
CA LEU A 20 13.11 -0.70 -9.61
C LEU A 20 12.68 0.67 -9.07
N LEU A 21 11.70 0.71 -8.16
CA LEU A 21 11.25 1.94 -7.53
C LEU A 21 12.31 2.53 -6.58
N LYS A 22 13.15 1.71 -5.93
CA LYS A 22 14.24 2.18 -5.06
C LYS A 22 15.48 2.68 -5.81
N GLN A 23 15.77 2.16 -7.00
CA GLN A 23 16.95 2.51 -7.80
C GLN A 23 16.74 3.75 -8.65
N ALA A 24 15.51 4.22 -8.82
CA ALA A 24 15.25 5.45 -9.56
C ALA A 24 15.80 6.67 -8.81
N ASN A 25 16.66 7.43 -9.47
CA ASN A 25 17.16 8.70 -8.93
C ASN A 25 16.05 9.77 -9.04
N TRP A 26 15.30 9.94 -7.96
CA TRP A 26 14.10 10.78 -7.90
C TRP A 26 14.36 12.28 -8.02
N SER A 27 15.62 12.72 -7.90
CA SER A 27 16.01 14.12 -8.13
C SER A 27 16.01 14.51 -9.61
N GLU A 28 16.13 13.52 -10.51
CA GLU A 28 16.16 13.73 -11.97
C GLU A 28 14.75 13.66 -12.62
N ILE A 29 13.69 13.45 -11.85
CA ILE A 29 12.33 13.17 -12.39
C ILE A 29 11.71 14.37 -13.13
N LYS A 30 12.21 15.60 -12.94
CA LYS A 30 11.87 16.72 -13.86
C LYS A 30 12.21 16.45 -15.34
N MET A 31 13.08 15.45 -15.60
CA MET A 31 13.48 15.01 -16.95
C MET A 31 12.74 13.75 -17.44
N TYR A 32 11.88 13.14 -16.64
CA TYR A 32 11.09 11.96 -17.06
C TYR A 32 9.85 12.38 -17.88
N GLN A 33 10.06 13.08 -18.97
CA GLN A 33 9.06 13.22 -20.03
C GLN A 33 9.20 12.04 -21.00
N GLY A 34 8.10 11.40 -21.34
CA GLY A 34 8.06 10.36 -22.37
C GLY A 34 8.28 8.92 -21.89
N ASN A 35 9.09 8.16 -22.62
CA ASN A 35 9.18 6.69 -22.52
C ASN A 35 9.59 6.13 -21.15
N LYS A 36 10.40 6.85 -20.35
CA LYS A 36 10.83 6.40 -19.01
C LYS A 36 9.68 6.44 -18.00
N LEU A 37 8.82 7.44 -18.04
CA LEU A 37 7.66 7.53 -17.16
C LEU A 37 6.62 6.45 -17.52
N CYS A 38 6.41 6.19 -18.82
CA CYS A 38 5.55 5.10 -19.28
C CYS A 38 6.03 3.73 -18.78
N SER A 39 7.33 3.44 -18.83
CA SER A 39 7.85 2.17 -18.33
C SER A 39 7.68 2.02 -16.82
N LEU A 40 7.85 3.11 -16.07
CA LEU A 40 7.67 3.12 -14.63
C LEU A 40 6.21 2.87 -14.23
N ILE A 41 5.25 3.55 -14.88
CA ILE A 41 3.83 3.39 -14.51
C ILE A 41 3.27 2.03 -14.91
N LYS A 42 3.82 1.36 -15.93
CA LYS A 42 3.46 -0.03 -16.27
C LYS A 42 3.72 -1.02 -15.13
N THR A 43 4.53 -0.65 -14.11
CA THR A 43 4.70 -1.47 -12.91
C THR A 43 3.47 -1.47 -11.99
N PHE A 44 2.57 -0.50 -12.14
CA PHE A 44 1.31 -0.47 -11.40
C PHE A 44 0.29 -1.40 -12.05
N SER A 45 -0.21 -2.36 -11.29
CA SER A 45 -1.04 -3.46 -11.80
C SER A 45 -2.32 -3.00 -12.51
N PHE A 46 -2.90 -1.85 -12.10
CA PHE A 46 -4.11 -1.32 -12.73
C PHE A 46 -3.88 -0.74 -14.13
N LEU A 47 -2.63 -0.51 -14.53
CA LEU A 47 -2.24 -0.08 -15.88
C LEU A 47 -1.74 -1.26 -16.76
N ALA A 48 -1.76 -2.48 -16.23
CA ALA A 48 -1.32 -3.66 -16.97
C ALA A 48 -2.21 -3.87 -18.21
N GLY A 49 -1.58 -4.14 -19.36
CA GLY A 49 -2.29 -4.40 -20.63
C GLY A 49 -2.84 -3.15 -21.35
N VAL A 50 -2.68 -1.96 -20.77
CA VAL A 50 -3.07 -0.70 -21.43
C VAL A 50 -2.04 -0.35 -22.51
N GLN A 51 -2.52 -0.02 -23.71
CA GLN A 51 -1.69 0.38 -24.86
C GLN A 51 -0.88 1.64 -24.55
N GLU A 52 0.31 1.73 -25.11
CA GLU A 52 1.25 2.80 -24.81
C GLU A 52 0.73 4.20 -25.19
N GLU A 53 0.01 4.29 -26.29
CA GLU A 53 -0.60 5.54 -26.75
C GLU A 53 -1.61 6.06 -25.72
N LYS A 54 -2.42 5.18 -25.14
CA LYS A 54 -3.39 5.52 -24.10
C LYS A 54 -2.72 5.88 -22.77
N LEU A 55 -1.58 5.25 -22.46
CA LEU A 55 -0.78 5.63 -21.29
C LEU A 55 -0.15 7.01 -21.47
N LYS A 56 0.32 7.35 -22.67
CA LYS A 56 0.84 8.69 -22.97
C LYS A 56 -0.24 9.76 -22.75
N LEU A 57 -1.46 9.54 -23.26
CA LEU A 57 -2.60 10.43 -23.04
C LEU A 57 -2.94 10.61 -21.55
N LEU A 58 -2.89 9.52 -20.77
CA LEU A 58 -3.10 9.57 -19.33
C LEU A 58 -2.04 10.44 -18.62
N LEU A 59 -0.81 10.42 -19.13
CA LEU A 59 0.32 11.11 -18.55
C LEU A 59 0.53 12.55 -19.02
N GLU A 60 -0.14 12.99 -20.07
CA GLU A 60 -0.01 14.35 -20.61
C GLU A 60 -0.20 15.44 -19.55
N ASN A 61 -1.14 15.23 -18.63
CA ASN A 61 -1.44 16.14 -17.53
C ASN A 61 -0.98 15.63 -16.16
N ALA A 62 -0.16 14.58 -16.14
CA ALA A 62 0.40 14.03 -14.91
C ALA A 62 1.57 14.89 -14.40
N GLN A 63 1.65 15.06 -13.09
CA GLN A 63 2.71 15.81 -12.44
C GLN A 63 3.43 14.95 -11.42
N VAL A 64 4.75 14.86 -11.54
CA VAL A 64 5.57 14.25 -10.50
C VAL A 64 5.96 15.32 -9.48
N LYS A 65 5.55 15.10 -8.23
CA LYS A 65 5.81 16.05 -7.13
C LYS A 65 6.39 15.34 -5.92
N LYS A 66 7.31 16.04 -5.26
CA LYS A 66 7.86 15.63 -3.96
C LYS A 66 7.24 16.47 -2.86
N TYR A 67 6.72 15.79 -1.85
CA TYR A 67 6.07 16.40 -0.71
C TYR A 67 6.87 16.15 0.56
N LYS A 68 6.89 17.13 1.47
CA LYS A 68 7.47 16.98 2.80
C LYS A 68 6.56 16.09 3.66
N LYS A 69 7.12 15.50 4.71
CA LYS A 69 6.32 14.84 5.76
C LYS A 69 5.27 15.80 6.33
N GLY A 70 4.05 15.30 6.55
CA GLY A 70 2.94 16.07 7.12
C GLY A 70 2.17 16.93 6.12
N THR A 71 2.51 16.88 4.81
CA THR A 71 1.74 17.62 3.79
C THR A 71 0.35 17.02 3.64
N VAL A 72 -0.69 17.83 3.77
CA VAL A 72 -2.07 17.46 3.47
C VAL A 72 -2.28 17.55 1.98
N LEU A 73 -2.74 16.46 1.37
CA LEU A 73 -3.04 16.35 -0.06
C LEU A 73 -4.51 16.59 -0.37
N LEU A 74 -5.39 16.25 0.59
CA LEU A 74 -6.83 16.39 0.51
C LEU A 74 -7.39 16.47 1.94
N LEU A 75 -8.32 17.37 2.18
CA LEU A 75 -9.10 17.46 3.41
C LEU A 75 -10.45 16.76 3.28
N GLU A 76 -10.97 16.24 4.38
CA GLU A 76 -12.35 15.81 4.49
C GLU A 76 -13.28 16.97 4.13
N GLY A 77 -14.26 16.72 3.26
CA GLY A 77 -15.17 17.76 2.71
C GLY A 77 -14.72 18.37 1.37
N ASP A 78 -13.45 18.27 0.99
CA ASP A 78 -12.96 18.78 -0.29
C ASP A 78 -13.29 17.83 -1.45
N TYR A 79 -13.45 18.38 -2.66
CA TYR A 79 -13.58 17.59 -3.88
C TYR A 79 -12.21 17.20 -4.43
N PRO A 80 -11.89 15.92 -4.57
CA PRO A 80 -10.60 15.49 -5.10
C PRO A 80 -10.51 15.74 -6.60
N SER A 81 -9.43 16.39 -7.04
CA SER A 81 -9.16 16.68 -8.45
C SER A 81 -8.19 15.71 -9.11
N ALA A 82 -7.44 14.95 -8.32
CA ALA A 82 -6.41 14.04 -8.81
C ALA A 82 -6.36 12.76 -7.99
N PHE A 83 -5.94 11.66 -8.63
CA PHE A 83 -5.50 10.44 -7.96
C PHE A 83 -3.97 10.35 -7.96
N TYR A 84 -3.41 9.46 -7.13
CA TYR A 84 -1.99 9.44 -6.89
C TYR A 84 -1.38 8.06 -7.07
N LEU A 85 -0.23 7.99 -7.77
CA LEU A 85 0.65 6.84 -7.78
C LEU A 85 1.82 7.11 -6.84
N ILE A 86 2.00 6.27 -5.85
CA ILE A 86 3.04 6.46 -4.84
C ILE A 86 4.33 5.84 -5.33
N LEU A 87 5.29 6.67 -5.71
CA LEU A 87 6.61 6.23 -6.16
C LEU A 87 7.53 5.93 -4.99
N ASN A 88 7.50 6.80 -3.98
CA ASN A 88 8.28 6.63 -2.75
C ASN A 88 7.55 7.29 -1.59
N GLY A 89 7.75 6.76 -0.38
CA GLY A 89 7.20 7.30 0.84
C GLY A 89 5.89 6.63 1.27
N TRP A 90 5.17 7.32 2.16
CA TRP A 90 4.02 6.78 2.86
C TRP A 90 2.93 7.83 3.01
N ILE A 91 1.68 7.39 2.86
CA ILE A 91 0.47 8.22 3.00
C ILE A 91 -0.49 7.54 3.96
N LYS A 92 -1.16 8.32 4.79
CA LYS A 92 -2.31 7.87 5.58
C LYS A 92 -3.59 8.49 5.05
N LEU A 93 -4.68 7.73 5.15
CA LEU A 93 -6.04 8.21 5.14
C LEU A 93 -6.55 8.21 6.57
N SER A 94 -7.12 9.32 7.02
CA SER A 94 -7.61 9.44 8.39
C SER A 94 -8.92 10.22 8.44
N LYS A 95 -9.67 9.98 9.53
CA LYS A 95 -10.82 10.79 9.94
C LYS A 95 -10.50 11.47 11.27
N ILE A 96 -11.09 12.62 11.48
CA ILE A 96 -10.99 13.34 12.75
C ILE A 96 -12.39 13.36 13.38
N SER A 97 -12.48 12.95 14.64
CA SER A 97 -13.72 13.03 15.41
C SER A 97 -14.05 14.48 15.78
N PHE A 98 -15.28 14.76 16.23
CA PHE A 98 -15.67 16.09 16.75
C PHE A 98 -14.82 16.52 17.95
N GLU A 99 -14.23 15.56 18.69
CA GLU A 99 -13.34 15.79 19.83
C GLU A 99 -11.88 16.04 19.41
N GLY A 100 -11.58 16.00 18.10
CA GLY A 100 -10.24 16.21 17.55
C GLY A 100 -9.36 14.95 17.53
N GLU A 101 -9.89 13.77 17.88
CA GLU A 101 -9.13 12.52 17.82
C GLU A 101 -9.00 12.02 16.39
N GLU A 102 -7.78 11.71 15.99
CA GLU A 102 -7.50 11.18 14.65
C GLU A 102 -7.58 9.64 14.64
N SER A 103 -8.38 9.10 13.73
CA SER A 103 -8.46 7.67 13.43
C SER A 103 -7.89 7.38 12.05
N VAL A 104 -6.85 6.54 11.99
CA VAL A 104 -6.23 6.13 10.72
C VAL A 104 -7.05 5.00 10.09
N VAL A 105 -7.60 5.26 8.90
CA VAL A 105 -8.45 4.32 8.16
C VAL A 105 -7.60 3.41 7.28
N GLN A 106 -6.65 3.98 6.53
CA GLN A 106 -5.78 3.23 5.62
C GLN A 106 -4.37 3.80 5.56
N LEU A 107 -3.43 2.94 5.18
CA LEU A 107 -2.02 3.27 5.00
C LEU A 107 -1.57 2.79 3.61
N PHE A 108 -0.92 3.68 2.87
CA PHE A 108 -0.41 3.43 1.53
C PHE A 108 1.09 3.65 1.47
N SER A 109 1.76 2.83 0.66
CA SER A 109 3.21 2.89 0.49
C SER A 109 3.61 2.92 -0.98
N SER A 110 4.90 3.03 -1.22
CA SER A 110 5.50 2.90 -2.56
C SER A 110 4.94 1.69 -3.32
N GLY A 111 4.56 1.90 -4.58
CA GLY A 111 3.94 0.92 -5.45
C GLY A 111 2.42 0.81 -5.32
N ASN A 112 1.80 1.51 -4.37
CA ASN A 112 0.35 1.59 -4.27
C ASN A 112 -0.21 2.70 -5.16
N THR A 113 -1.46 2.51 -5.58
CA THR A 113 -2.29 3.53 -6.21
C THR A 113 -3.31 3.98 -5.19
N LEU A 114 -3.42 5.29 -4.99
CA LEU A 114 -4.40 5.90 -4.12
C LEU A 114 -5.53 6.47 -4.99
N ILE A 115 -6.65 5.75 -5.01
CA ILE A 115 -7.92 6.18 -5.57
C ILE A 115 -8.92 6.14 -4.41
N GLU A 116 -9.39 7.30 -4.01
CA GLU A 116 -10.43 7.44 -3.01
C GLU A 116 -11.80 7.43 -3.71
N SER A 117 -12.83 6.88 -3.05
CA SER A 117 -14.15 6.66 -3.67
C SER A 117 -14.80 7.94 -4.18
N SER A 118 -14.61 9.05 -3.48
CA SER A 118 -15.15 10.37 -3.88
C SER A 118 -14.62 10.86 -5.23
N MET A 119 -13.41 10.41 -5.64
CA MET A 119 -12.86 10.72 -6.97
C MET A 119 -13.71 10.14 -8.10
N ILE A 120 -14.23 8.93 -7.90
CA ILE A 120 -15.08 8.25 -8.87
C ILE A 120 -16.52 8.77 -8.80
N LEU A 121 -17.05 8.89 -7.57
CA LEU A 121 -18.43 9.30 -7.28
C LEU A 121 -18.67 10.80 -7.49
N ASN A 122 -17.61 11.60 -7.62
CA ASN A 122 -17.67 13.06 -7.70
C ASN A 122 -18.40 13.68 -6.49
N THR A 123 -18.04 13.22 -5.30
CA THR A 123 -18.58 13.67 -4.01
C THR A 123 -17.45 14.27 -3.16
N PRO A 124 -17.75 15.04 -2.12
CA PRO A 124 -16.74 15.45 -1.15
C PRO A 124 -16.04 14.25 -0.52
N SER A 125 -14.73 14.39 -0.28
CA SER A 125 -13.95 13.35 0.40
C SER A 125 -14.46 13.11 1.82
N GLN A 126 -14.51 11.86 2.23
CA GLN A 126 -14.87 11.46 3.58
C GLN A 126 -13.65 11.26 4.48
N VAL A 127 -12.45 11.54 3.99
CA VAL A 127 -11.18 11.32 4.70
C VAL A 127 -10.17 12.43 4.41
N ASN A 128 -9.28 12.63 5.35
CA ASN A 128 -8.07 13.42 5.13
C ASN A 128 -6.99 12.53 4.52
N ILE A 129 -6.23 13.05 3.57
CA ILE A 129 -5.08 12.39 2.94
C ILE A 129 -3.82 13.16 3.28
N GLN A 130 -2.86 12.52 3.98
CA GLN A 130 -1.65 13.17 4.45
C GLN A 130 -0.41 12.31 4.27
N THR A 131 0.70 12.96 3.86
CA THR A 131 2.01 12.30 3.75
C THR A 131 2.64 12.05 5.12
N MET A 132 3.20 10.84 5.31
CA MET A 132 3.79 10.40 6.58
C MET A 132 5.32 10.47 6.61
N SER A 133 5.92 10.63 5.44
CA SER A 133 7.36 10.77 5.23
C SER A 133 7.61 11.73 4.07
N SER A 134 8.87 12.00 3.72
CA SER A 134 9.17 12.59 2.41
C SER A 134 8.64 11.65 1.33
N THR A 135 7.69 12.12 0.53
CA THR A 135 6.89 11.28 -0.39
C THR A 135 6.96 11.85 -1.80
N THR A 136 7.20 10.99 -2.78
CA THR A 136 7.17 11.33 -4.20
C THR A 136 5.98 10.66 -4.86
N LEU A 137 5.13 11.45 -5.51
CA LEU A 137 3.89 11.02 -6.14
C LEU A 137 3.85 11.40 -7.60
N ILE A 138 3.15 10.60 -8.40
CA ILE A 138 2.56 11.06 -9.66
C ILE A 138 1.12 11.43 -9.36
N SER A 139 0.77 12.69 -9.54
CA SER A 139 -0.59 13.21 -9.47
C SER A 139 -1.18 13.20 -10.88
N ILE A 140 -2.31 12.53 -11.07
CA ILE A 140 -3.00 12.40 -12.37
C ILE A 140 -4.42 12.91 -12.19
N PRO A 141 -4.90 13.81 -13.07
CA PRO A 141 -6.27 14.34 -12.97
C PRO A 141 -7.32 13.23 -13.03
N VAL A 142 -8.34 13.31 -12.19
CA VAL A 142 -9.46 12.33 -12.18
C VAL A 142 -10.18 12.32 -13.52
N ALA A 143 -10.29 13.45 -14.21
CA ALA A 143 -10.89 13.51 -15.55
C ALA A 143 -10.15 12.65 -16.58
N ALA A 144 -8.81 12.59 -16.52
CA ALA A 144 -8.02 11.73 -17.41
C ALA A 144 -8.24 10.24 -17.11
N LEU A 145 -8.40 9.87 -15.84
CA LEU A 145 -8.74 8.51 -15.43
C LEU A 145 -10.12 8.10 -15.97
N LYS A 146 -11.15 8.95 -15.79
CA LYS A 146 -12.50 8.70 -16.29
C LYS A 146 -12.52 8.54 -17.80
N LYS A 147 -11.91 9.48 -18.52
CA LYS A 147 -11.80 9.42 -19.99
C LYS A 147 -11.10 8.14 -20.49
N LEU A 148 -10.06 7.70 -19.78
CA LEU A 148 -9.39 6.44 -20.13
C LEU A 148 -10.28 5.23 -19.85
N ALA A 149 -11.03 5.21 -18.75
CA ALA A 149 -11.94 4.12 -18.40
C ALA A 149 -13.09 3.98 -19.42
N GLU A 150 -13.61 5.09 -19.92
CA GLU A 150 -14.65 5.10 -20.97
C GLU A 150 -14.15 4.52 -22.30
N ASN A 151 -12.88 4.72 -22.62
CA ASN A 151 -12.29 4.37 -23.92
C ASN A 151 -11.38 3.13 -23.90
N CYS A 152 -11.26 2.45 -22.76
CA CYS A 152 -10.40 1.28 -22.60
C CYS A 152 -10.99 0.27 -21.63
N GLN A 153 -11.65 -0.75 -22.15
CA GLN A 153 -12.27 -1.81 -21.37
C GLN A 153 -11.28 -2.50 -20.42
N PHE A 154 -10.05 -2.78 -20.88
CA PHE A 154 -9.02 -3.38 -20.02
C PHE A 154 -8.68 -2.50 -18.83
N PHE A 155 -8.61 -1.20 -19.03
CA PHE A 155 -8.36 -0.26 -17.96
C PHE A 155 -9.54 -0.21 -16.97
N ALA A 156 -10.78 -0.16 -17.47
CA ALA A 156 -11.97 -0.19 -16.64
C ALA A 156 -12.02 -1.46 -15.76
N LEU A 157 -11.75 -2.63 -16.32
CA LEU A 157 -11.65 -3.90 -15.58
C LEU A 157 -10.52 -3.87 -14.55
N ASN A 158 -9.39 -3.28 -14.87
CA ASN A 158 -8.27 -3.14 -13.93
C ASN A 158 -8.62 -2.22 -12.74
N ILE A 159 -9.38 -1.14 -12.98
CA ILE A 159 -9.91 -0.27 -11.91
C ILE A 159 -10.89 -1.04 -11.04
N LEU A 160 -11.82 -1.81 -11.61
CA LEU A 160 -12.73 -2.67 -10.84
C LEU A 160 -11.96 -3.66 -9.96
N ASN A 161 -10.94 -4.32 -10.52
CA ASN A 161 -10.07 -5.23 -9.77
C ASN A 161 -9.31 -4.52 -8.64
N LEU A 162 -8.84 -3.28 -8.86
CA LEU A 162 -8.17 -2.49 -7.85
C LEU A 162 -9.13 -2.14 -6.70
N LEU A 163 -10.33 -1.66 -7.02
CA LEU A 163 -11.36 -1.30 -6.03
C LEU A 163 -11.85 -2.54 -5.26
N SER A 164 -12.03 -3.67 -5.95
CA SER A 164 -12.39 -4.94 -5.29
C SER A 164 -11.33 -5.39 -4.28
N LYS A 165 -10.05 -5.27 -4.62
CA LYS A 165 -8.95 -5.57 -3.67
C LYS A 165 -8.89 -4.59 -2.49
N GLN A 166 -9.23 -3.32 -2.72
CA GLN A 166 -9.35 -2.36 -1.62
C GLN A 166 -10.51 -2.72 -0.69
N LEU A 167 -11.67 -3.08 -1.24
CA LEU A 167 -12.83 -3.53 -0.49
C LEU A 167 -12.51 -4.79 0.34
N GLU A 168 -11.86 -5.79 -0.26
CA GLU A 168 -11.39 -7.01 0.43
C GLU A 168 -10.45 -6.66 1.61
N THR A 169 -9.53 -5.72 1.39
CA THR A 169 -8.60 -5.26 2.43
C THR A 169 -9.34 -4.60 3.59
N LEU A 170 -10.30 -3.72 3.30
CA LEU A 170 -11.12 -3.05 4.31
C LEU A 170 -12.01 -4.04 5.08
N THR A 171 -12.62 -5.00 4.38
CA THR A 171 -13.42 -6.06 5.01
C THR A 171 -12.58 -6.89 5.97
N SER A 172 -11.38 -7.29 5.56
CA SER A 172 -10.43 -8.01 6.41
C SER A 172 -10.00 -7.18 7.63
N GLN A 173 -9.76 -5.89 7.44
CA GLN A 173 -9.40 -4.97 8.52
C GLN A 173 -10.52 -4.83 9.55
N ILE A 174 -11.77 -4.66 9.11
CA ILE A 174 -12.94 -4.61 9.99
C ILE A 174 -13.07 -5.92 10.77
N GLY A 175 -12.95 -7.06 10.10
CA GLY A 175 -12.95 -8.37 10.74
C GLY A 175 -11.86 -8.50 11.81
N ASN A 176 -10.65 -8.09 11.50
CA ASN A 176 -9.52 -8.12 12.44
C ASN A 176 -9.77 -7.25 13.67
N ILE A 177 -10.30 -6.03 13.49
CA ILE A 177 -10.62 -5.13 14.62
C ILE A 177 -11.68 -5.72 15.52
N ARG A 178 -12.69 -6.40 14.97
CA ARG A 178 -13.83 -6.93 15.72
C ARG A 178 -13.56 -8.29 16.37
N LEU A 179 -12.79 -9.17 15.74
CA LEU A 179 -12.68 -10.58 16.11
C LEU A 179 -11.34 -10.91 16.78
N LYS A 180 -10.27 -10.15 16.55
CA LYS A 180 -8.92 -10.47 17.05
C LYS A 180 -8.57 -9.67 18.32
N ALA A 181 -7.92 -10.32 19.27
CA ALA A 181 -7.28 -9.66 20.41
C ALA A 181 -6.18 -8.69 19.98
N ALA A 182 -5.76 -7.80 20.86
CA ALA A 182 -4.77 -6.77 20.53
C ALA A 182 -3.44 -7.35 20.03
N GLU A 183 -2.94 -8.40 20.68
CA GLU A 183 -1.71 -9.10 20.27
C GLU A 183 -1.84 -9.72 18.86
N GLU A 184 -2.97 -10.36 18.59
CA GLU A 184 -3.25 -10.98 17.30
C GLU A 184 -3.32 -9.94 16.17
N ARG A 185 -3.91 -8.76 16.44
CA ARG A 185 -3.94 -7.63 15.48
C ARG A 185 -2.54 -7.14 15.17
N VAL A 186 -1.68 -7.02 16.18
CA VAL A 186 -0.28 -6.61 16.00
C VAL A 186 0.49 -7.69 15.22
N GLY A 187 0.34 -8.95 15.57
CA GLY A 187 0.97 -10.06 14.84
C GLY A 187 0.53 -10.13 13.38
N TRP A 188 -0.76 -9.99 13.12
CA TRP A 188 -1.31 -9.89 11.77
C TRP A 188 -0.73 -8.72 10.98
N PHE A 189 -0.61 -7.53 11.59
CA PHE A 189 -0.01 -6.36 10.96
C PHE A 189 1.46 -6.61 10.58
N LEU A 190 2.25 -7.20 11.49
CA LEU A 190 3.64 -7.53 11.22
C LEU A 190 3.77 -8.56 10.09
N LEU A 191 2.90 -9.58 10.07
CA LEU A 191 2.87 -10.58 9.01
C LEU A 191 2.48 -9.96 7.66
N ASN A 192 1.48 -9.07 7.63
CA ASN A 192 1.08 -8.36 6.43
C ASN A 192 2.22 -7.44 5.91
N LEU A 193 2.91 -6.76 6.82
CA LEU A 193 4.08 -5.94 6.49
C LEU A 193 5.22 -6.79 5.92
N PHE A 194 5.46 -7.96 6.50
CA PHE A 194 6.44 -8.94 6.03
C PHE A 194 6.09 -9.46 4.63
N SER A 195 4.86 -9.91 4.42
CA SER A 195 4.39 -10.47 3.14
C SER A 195 4.46 -9.45 2.00
N ASN A 196 4.16 -8.19 2.27
CA ASN A 196 4.23 -7.12 1.28
C ASN A 196 5.67 -6.67 0.97
N ASN A 197 6.62 -6.92 1.86
CA ASN A 197 8.01 -6.50 1.66
C ASN A 197 8.88 -7.54 0.97
N TYR A 198 8.41 -8.79 0.80
CA TYR A 198 9.19 -9.94 0.32
C TYR A 198 10.56 -10.05 1.02
N ALA A 199 10.62 -9.60 2.28
CA ALA A 199 11.85 -9.64 3.05
C ALA A 199 12.15 -11.11 3.41
N LEU A 200 13.27 -11.63 2.94
CA LEU A 200 13.80 -12.92 3.40
C LEU A 200 14.47 -12.82 4.78
N SER A 201 14.50 -11.61 5.33
CA SER A 201 15.13 -11.26 6.60
C SER A 201 14.12 -11.37 7.74
N ASN A 202 14.57 -11.82 8.89
CA ASN A 202 13.79 -11.78 10.14
C ASN A 202 13.71 -10.38 10.79
N VAL A 203 14.14 -9.32 10.07
CA VAL A 203 14.11 -7.94 10.51
C VAL A 203 13.04 -7.18 9.75
N LEU A 204 12.11 -6.56 10.47
CA LEU A 204 11.07 -5.68 9.92
C LEU A 204 11.31 -4.25 10.39
N GLN A 205 11.34 -3.33 9.45
CA GLN A 205 11.31 -1.90 9.73
C GLN A 205 9.85 -1.45 9.82
N LEU A 206 9.44 -0.93 10.97
CA LEU A 206 8.12 -0.31 11.12
C LEU A 206 8.07 0.99 10.32
N PRO A 207 7.07 1.17 9.46
CA PRO A 207 7.03 2.33 8.56
C PRO A 207 6.58 3.63 9.24
N TYR A 208 6.08 3.53 10.49
CA TYR A 208 5.46 4.65 11.21
C TYR A 208 5.77 4.61 12.70
N ASN A 209 5.46 5.72 13.38
CA ASN A 209 5.46 5.72 14.82
C ASN A 209 4.34 4.79 15.38
N LYS A 210 4.54 4.34 16.61
CA LYS A 210 3.65 3.36 17.27
C LYS A 210 2.21 3.87 17.41
N GLY A 211 2.01 5.18 17.58
CA GLY A 211 0.68 5.77 17.69
C GLY A 211 -0.15 5.63 16.42
N ILE A 212 0.48 5.83 15.25
CA ILE A 212 -0.19 5.66 13.94
C ILE A 212 -0.56 4.20 13.70
N ILE A 213 0.35 3.26 14.04
CA ILE A 213 0.07 1.83 13.89
C ILE A 213 -1.07 1.43 14.84
N ALA A 214 -1.04 1.91 16.09
CA ALA A 214 -2.11 1.66 17.05
C ALA A 214 -3.46 2.15 16.54
N SER A 215 -3.52 3.39 16.04
CA SER A 215 -4.73 3.97 15.46
C SER A 215 -5.24 3.15 14.27
N TYR A 216 -4.35 2.75 13.35
CA TYR A 216 -4.69 1.88 12.21
C TYR A 216 -5.25 0.52 12.64
N LEU A 217 -4.77 -0.04 13.76
CA LEU A 217 -5.23 -1.29 14.34
C LEU A 217 -6.46 -1.14 15.27
N GLY A 218 -7.03 0.06 15.35
CA GLY A 218 -8.20 0.34 16.17
C GLY A 218 -7.93 0.14 17.66
N MET A 219 -6.78 0.57 18.17
CA MET A 219 -6.43 0.47 19.58
C MET A 219 -5.68 1.71 20.09
N LYS A 220 -5.73 1.95 21.40
CA LYS A 220 -4.94 3.00 22.03
C LYS A 220 -3.45 2.65 22.01
N ALA A 221 -2.58 3.68 22.03
CA ALA A 221 -1.12 3.52 22.01
C ALA A 221 -0.60 2.65 23.18
N GLU A 222 -1.22 2.74 24.35
CA GLU A 222 -0.89 1.92 25.51
C GLU A 222 -1.20 0.43 25.27
N THR A 223 -2.36 0.13 24.68
CA THR A 223 -2.76 -1.24 24.32
C THR A 223 -1.80 -1.84 23.31
N PHE A 224 -1.41 -1.05 22.30
CA PHE A 224 -0.40 -1.45 21.32
C PHE A 224 0.95 -1.73 21.99
N SER A 225 1.37 -0.88 22.92
CA SER A 225 2.63 -1.06 23.68
C SER A 225 2.61 -2.33 24.54
N ARG A 226 1.46 -2.66 25.16
CA ARG A 226 1.27 -3.92 25.91
C ARG A 226 1.36 -5.12 24.97
N ALA A 227 0.67 -5.11 23.85
CA ALA A 227 0.73 -6.17 22.84
C ALA A 227 2.15 -6.39 22.29
N LEU A 228 2.93 -5.31 22.08
CA LEU A 228 4.34 -5.42 21.72
C LEU A 228 5.18 -6.10 22.83
N ASN A 229 4.88 -5.83 24.10
CA ASN A 229 5.58 -6.46 25.22
C ASN A 229 5.22 -7.96 25.32
N ASP A 230 4.00 -8.36 24.98
CA ASP A 230 3.62 -9.78 24.93
C ASP A 230 4.35 -10.51 23.80
N LEU A 231 4.53 -9.86 22.63
CA LEU A 231 5.39 -10.39 21.57
C LEU A 231 6.85 -10.51 22.02
N LYS A 232 7.38 -9.57 22.83
CA LYS A 232 8.74 -9.71 23.39
C LYS A 232 8.90 -10.96 24.26
N LYS A 233 7.89 -11.31 25.05
CA LYS A 233 7.89 -12.57 25.84
C LYS A 233 7.94 -13.81 24.96
N LYS A 234 7.46 -13.71 23.70
CA LYS A 234 7.55 -14.75 22.64
C LYS A 234 8.86 -14.70 21.85
N GLY A 235 9.86 -13.94 22.31
CA GLY A 235 11.20 -13.89 21.72
C GLY A 235 11.39 -12.82 20.63
N PHE A 236 10.40 -11.97 20.35
CA PHE A 236 10.59 -10.83 19.46
C PHE A 236 11.44 -9.76 20.12
N GLN A 237 12.41 -9.21 19.40
CA GLN A 237 13.15 -8.04 19.87
C GLN A 237 12.61 -6.78 19.18
N ILE A 238 12.25 -5.78 19.96
CA ILE A 238 11.64 -4.55 19.45
C ILE A 238 12.50 -3.37 19.93
N LYS A 239 13.21 -2.75 18.98
CA LYS A 239 14.07 -1.60 19.20
C LYS A 239 13.57 -0.43 18.37
N SER A 240 13.07 0.63 19.04
CA SER A 240 12.49 1.80 18.35
C SER A 240 11.45 1.41 17.28
N ASP A 241 11.81 1.47 16.03
CA ASP A 241 11.01 1.20 14.84
C ASP A 241 11.43 -0.10 14.11
N VAL A 242 12.31 -0.91 14.74
CA VAL A 242 12.76 -2.20 14.21
C VAL A 242 12.18 -3.34 15.04
N VAL A 243 11.58 -4.31 14.37
CA VAL A 243 11.13 -5.58 14.96
C VAL A 243 11.99 -6.69 14.40
N ILE A 244 12.70 -7.40 15.29
CA ILE A 244 13.49 -8.58 14.96
C ILE A 244 12.71 -9.79 15.45
N MET A 245 12.35 -10.69 14.54
CA MET A 245 11.64 -11.93 14.84
C MET A 245 12.63 -13.02 15.26
N PRO A 246 12.26 -13.92 16.19
CA PRO A 246 13.11 -15.09 16.53
C PRO A 246 13.37 -15.95 15.28
N ASN A 247 12.35 -16.14 14.47
CA ASN A 247 12.41 -16.72 13.14
C ASN A 247 11.19 -16.27 12.34
N ILE A 248 11.20 -16.49 11.01
CA ILE A 248 10.11 -16.07 10.13
C ILE A 248 8.80 -16.83 10.43
N LYS A 249 8.90 -18.10 10.88
CA LYS A 249 7.73 -18.94 11.20
C LYS A 249 6.96 -18.42 12.44
N SER A 250 7.60 -17.61 13.30
CA SER A 250 6.94 -17.05 14.50
C SER A 250 5.75 -16.14 14.19
N LEU A 251 5.63 -15.64 12.97
CA LEU A 251 4.45 -14.89 12.51
C LEU A 251 3.35 -15.77 11.91
N CYS A 252 3.62 -17.05 11.60
CA CYS A 252 2.63 -17.91 10.94
C CYS A 252 1.40 -18.17 11.79
N SER A 253 1.51 -18.12 13.13
CA SER A 253 0.36 -18.24 14.05
C SER A 253 -0.67 -17.10 13.91
N PHE A 254 -0.31 -15.98 13.28
CA PHE A 254 -1.18 -14.85 13.02
C PHE A 254 -1.74 -14.83 11.58
N CYS A 255 -1.44 -15.87 10.79
CA CYS A 255 -1.87 -15.96 9.39
C CYS A 255 -3.37 -16.27 9.30
N ASP A 256 -4.01 -15.71 8.29
CA ASP A 256 -5.40 -15.97 7.95
C ASP A 256 -5.60 -15.99 6.42
N VAL A 257 -6.85 -16.25 5.99
CA VAL A 257 -7.23 -16.33 4.58
C VAL A 257 -6.91 -15.08 3.76
N SER A 258 -6.79 -13.92 4.40
CA SER A 258 -6.45 -12.66 3.72
C SER A 258 -4.97 -12.54 3.38
N ILE A 259 -4.10 -13.25 4.09
CA ILE A 259 -2.64 -13.15 3.96
C ILE A 259 -2.04 -14.33 3.21
N TYR A 260 -2.50 -15.57 3.45
CA TYR A 260 -1.82 -16.74 2.90
C TYR A 260 -1.64 -16.73 1.38
N PRO A 261 -2.56 -16.20 0.53
CA PRO A 261 -2.33 -16.17 -0.91
C PRO A 261 -1.16 -15.26 -1.33
N ARG A 262 -0.80 -14.30 -0.48
CA ARG A 262 0.32 -13.35 -0.68
C ARG A 262 1.59 -13.76 0.03
N CYS A 263 1.54 -14.82 0.85
CA CYS A 263 2.67 -15.29 1.60
C CYS A 263 3.69 -15.97 0.66
N PRO A 264 4.97 -15.56 0.65
CA PRO A 264 5.99 -16.17 -0.21
C PRO A 264 6.28 -17.64 0.13
N ARG A 265 5.74 -18.16 1.25
CA ARG A 265 5.83 -19.55 1.69
C ARG A 265 4.55 -20.37 1.47
N TYR A 266 3.49 -19.75 0.97
CA TYR A 266 2.28 -20.46 0.61
C TYR A 266 2.58 -21.50 -0.48
N ASN A 267 2.01 -22.68 -0.38
CA ASN A 267 2.30 -23.85 -1.24
C ASN A 267 3.72 -24.44 -1.12
N LYS A 268 4.51 -24.09 -0.09
CA LYS A 268 5.75 -24.79 0.24
C LYS A 268 5.51 -25.73 1.42
N SER A 269 6.20 -26.85 1.44
CA SER A 269 6.15 -27.87 2.51
C SER A 269 6.38 -27.32 3.93
N GLU A 270 6.89 -26.11 4.03
CA GLU A 270 7.18 -25.41 5.28
C GLU A 270 6.02 -24.56 5.81
N CYS A 271 4.87 -24.47 5.12
CA CYS A 271 3.75 -23.67 5.57
C CYS A 271 2.94 -24.43 6.64
N PRO A 272 2.85 -23.92 7.89
CA PRO A 272 2.13 -24.62 8.96
C PRO A 272 0.61 -24.72 8.74
N LEU A 273 0.04 -23.94 7.82
CA LEU A 273 -1.40 -23.97 7.49
C LEU A 273 -1.75 -25.05 6.47
N LEU A 274 -0.75 -25.72 5.88
CA LEU A 274 -0.96 -26.79 4.91
C LEU A 274 -0.64 -28.18 5.51
N GLN A 275 -0.29 -28.22 6.80
CA GLN A 275 -0.16 -29.41 7.62
C GLN A 275 -1.42 -29.59 8.48
#